data_37929023f233e7000afb23b252603c2e
#
_entry.id   37929023f233e7000afb23b252603c2e
#
_cell.length_a   1.000
_cell.length_b   1.000
_cell.length_c   1.000
_cell.angle_alpha   90.00
_cell.angle_beta   90.00
_cell.angle_gamma   90.00
#
_symmetry.space_group_name_H-M   'P 1'
#
loop_
_entity.id
_entity.type
_entity.pdbx_description
1 polymer ?
#
loop_
_entity_poly.entity_id
_entity_poly.type
_entity_poly.pdbx_seq_one_letter_code
_entity_poly.pdbx_strand_id
1 'polypeptide(L)'
;MKSKQHLNPYRNVNPEGIQVPARLGTCSIFKSLFKAIITRLSAVMIMLTLCCSLNSSASEIYIGKSEANISPTLPVALMGQFNLRIAHTAATPLTANVVALESREGTKSLDAVIFVSCDLVYIPTPLLSMIRIEVAKQIPGFDGSKIILNATHTHTAPVLEDNIDESSFLYQIPRDGVTPVSAYRLLFVKNVADAIVKAWNSRSPGSVSWGLNRVAVPYNRRASYANNTTTMYGKTNVPEFHNLEGYEDHDINSLFFWNKEGKLIAMSIDVACPAQEVEGRSEVNADYWHPVRMALKEKFGNDLTVLGWIGAAGDQSPHIMYRKAADERMLKLSNKTRMDDIAERVVSAVEETYKTVKNDQYRNLQLIHKVEKIKLPVRIITKKEYEESKIVRDEAAALIAKDPKAADQQYAKMTWFGDVLKRYEQQNTNPDYETEIHVLRIGDAVICTNQFELFTDYGIRIQARSKALQTFVVQLAGPGTYLATEKAIRGGGYSAVCQSNIVGSEGGQILVDRTVKLIDEMWAIKK
;
A
#
# COMPACT_ATOMS: atom_id res chain seq x y z
N MET A 1 18.86 -56.19 -2.12
CA MET A 1 17.99 -57.18 -1.49
C MET A 1 16.55 -56.84 -1.76
N LYS A 2 15.90 -57.76 -2.51
CA LYS A 2 14.46 -58.00 -2.67
C LYS A 2 13.49 -56.86 -3.04
N SER A 3 13.16 -56.95 -4.34
CA SER A 3 11.93 -56.57 -5.02
C SER A 3 10.64 -57.03 -4.33
N LYS A 4 9.57 -56.27 -4.46
CA LYS A 4 8.21 -56.83 -4.55
C LYS A 4 7.39 -56.02 -5.56
N GLN A 5 7.09 -56.74 -6.68
CA GLN A 5 6.03 -56.45 -7.63
C GLN A 5 4.67 -56.69 -6.94
N HIS A 6 3.66 -55.95 -7.33
CA HIS A 6 2.26 -56.35 -7.19
C HIS A 6 1.49 -56.07 -8.48
N LEU A 7 0.90 -57.15 -8.91
CA LEU A 7 0.14 -57.51 -10.08
C LEU A 7 -1.16 -56.72 -10.29
N ASN A 8 -1.44 -56.55 -11.56
CA ASN A 8 -2.73 -56.08 -12.11
C ASN A 8 -3.58 -57.32 -12.48
N PRO A 9 -4.90 -57.36 -12.21
CA PRO A 9 -5.77 -58.36 -12.81
C PRO A 9 -6.96 -57.74 -13.54
N TYR A 10 -6.90 -57.63 -14.86
CA TYR A 10 -8.12 -57.67 -15.67
C TYR A 10 -7.99 -58.80 -16.69
N ARG A 11 -8.83 -59.81 -16.51
CA ARG A 11 -9.03 -60.90 -17.44
C ARG A 11 -10.30 -60.65 -18.26
N ASN A 12 -10.14 -60.89 -19.55
CA ASN A 12 -11.16 -60.98 -20.61
C ASN A 12 -12.38 -61.82 -20.26
N VAL A 13 -13.57 -61.39 -20.74
CA VAL A 13 -14.70 -62.26 -21.05
C VAL A 13 -15.19 -61.91 -22.44
N ASN A 14 -15.27 -62.92 -23.31
CA ASN A 14 -15.70 -62.88 -24.71
C ASN A 14 -17.21 -63.17 -24.79
N PRO A 15 -17.90 -62.79 -25.87
CA PRO A 15 -19.34 -62.76 -25.95
C PRO A 15 -19.94 -64.01 -26.57
N GLU A 16 -21.09 -64.42 -26.07
CA GLU A 16 -21.94 -65.39 -26.79
C GLU A 16 -23.28 -64.72 -27.19
N GLY A 17 -23.71 -65.09 -28.38
CA GLY A 17 -24.72 -64.47 -29.17
C GLY A 17 -26.18 -64.67 -28.71
N ILE A 18 -26.99 -63.71 -29.10
CA ILE A 18 -28.46 -63.89 -29.15
C ILE A 18 -28.96 -63.50 -30.55
N GLN A 19 -29.66 -64.44 -31.17
CA GLN A 19 -30.30 -64.33 -32.48
C GLN A 19 -31.53 -63.38 -32.42
N VAL A 20 -31.67 -62.54 -33.44
CA VAL A 20 -32.80 -61.63 -33.65
C VAL A 20 -33.84 -62.27 -34.56
N PRO A 21 -35.13 -62.29 -34.23
CA PRO A 21 -36.18 -62.59 -35.20
C PRO A 21 -36.60 -61.32 -35.97
N ALA A 22 -36.88 -61.52 -37.22
CA ALA A 22 -37.21 -60.48 -38.21
C ALA A 22 -38.65 -60.01 -38.18
N ARG A 23 -38.84 -58.74 -38.57
CA ARG A 23 -40.03 -58.10 -39.19
C ARG A 23 -41.24 -57.82 -38.35
N LEU A 24 -41.54 -56.54 -38.13
CA LEU A 24 -42.88 -55.96 -38.13
C LEU A 24 -42.87 -54.55 -38.74
N GLY A 25 -43.89 -54.27 -39.51
CA GLY A 25 -43.97 -53.17 -40.46
C GLY A 25 -43.91 -51.75 -39.87
N THR A 26 -43.40 -50.84 -40.65
CA THR A 26 -43.22 -49.43 -40.35
C THR A 26 -44.54 -48.67 -40.44
N CYS A 27 -45.11 -48.27 -39.30
CA CYS A 27 -46.25 -47.37 -39.23
C CYS A 27 -45.84 -45.92 -39.53
N SER A 28 -46.38 -45.34 -40.58
CA SER A 28 -46.12 -43.97 -41.06
C SER A 28 -46.34 -42.88 -40.03
N ILE A 29 -47.15 -43.15 -39.02
CA ILE A 29 -47.52 -42.24 -37.91
C ILE A 29 -46.35 -41.98 -36.99
N PHE A 30 -45.43 -42.93 -36.82
CA PHE A 30 -44.23 -42.74 -35.95
C PHE A 30 -43.18 -41.78 -36.56
N LYS A 31 -43.07 -41.73 -37.89
CA LYS A 31 -42.15 -40.79 -38.57
C LYS A 31 -42.59 -39.34 -38.47
N SER A 32 -43.87 -39.06 -38.45
CA SER A 32 -44.42 -37.71 -38.33
C SER A 32 -44.31 -37.19 -36.88
N LEU A 33 -44.59 -38.02 -35.88
CA LEU A 33 -44.36 -37.64 -34.46
C LEU A 33 -42.91 -37.42 -34.12
N PHE A 34 -42.00 -38.24 -34.64
CA PHE A 34 -40.55 -38.11 -34.38
C PHE A 34 -39.98 -36.83 -35.01
N LYS A 35 -40.44 -36.46 -36.23
CA LYS A 35 -40.08 -35.18 -36.86
C LYS A 35 -40.61 -33.98 -36.07
N ALA A 36 -41.81 -34.02 -35.56
CA ALA A 36 -42.40 -32.93 -34.76
C ALA A 36 -41.71 -32.77 -33.40
N ILE A 37 -41.26 -33.86 -32.77
CA ILE A 37 -40.53 -33.85 -31.51
C ILE A 37 -39.11 -33.29 -31.72
N ILE A 38 -38.38 -33.69 -32.78
CA ILE A 38 -37.06 -33.19 -33.11
C ILE A 38 -37.12 -31.68 -33.43
N THR A 39 -38.14 -31.23 -34.19
CA THR A 39 -38.29 -29.80 -34.54
C THR A 39 -38.61 -28.95 -33.31
N ARG A 40 -39.42 -29.49 -32.36
CA ARG A 40 -39.71 -28.81 -31.08
C ARG A 40 -38.51 -28.81 -30.14
N LEU A 41 -37.73 -29.89 -30.06
CA LEU A 41 -36.49 -29.96 -29.30
C LEU A 41 -35.40 -29.05 -29.89
N SER A 42 -35.28 -28.95 -31.22
CA SER A 42 -34.38 -28.03 -31.88
C SER A 42 -34.78 -26.58 -31.66
N ALA A 43 -36.08 -26.24 -31.69
CA ALA A 43 -36.59 -24.90 -31.40
C ALA A 43 -36.39 -24.52 -29.94
N VAL A 44 -36.57 -25.45 -28.98
CA VAL A 44 -36.30 -25.22 -27.56
C VAL A 44 -34.78 -25.10 -27.29
N MET A 45 -33.96 -25.88 -27.99
CA MET A 45 -32.48 -25.78 -27.87
C MET A 45 -31.94 -24.49 -28.49
N ILE A 46 -32.50 -24.00 -29.61
CA ILE A 46 -32.22 -22.71 -30.19
C ILE A 46 -32.72 -21.56 -29.29
N MET A 47 -33.86 -21.70 -28.65
CA MET A 47 -34.40 -20.73 -27.69
C MET A 47 -33.57 -20.72 -26.38
N LEU A 48 -33.10 -21.88 -25.92
CA LEU A 48 -32.18 -21.99 -24.78
C LEU A 48 -30.78 -21.43 -25.13
N THR A 49 -30.29 -21.63 -26.35
CA THR A 49 -29.03 -20.99 -26.80
C THR A 49 -29.18 -19.48 -27.03
N LEU A 50 -30.36 -19.00 -27.47
CA LEU A 50 -30.64 -17.55 -27.52
C LEU A 50 -30.87 -16.93 -26.13
N CYS A 51 -31.42 -17.66 -25.17
CA CYS A 51 -31.55 -17.19 -23.79
C CYS A 51 -30.24 -17.28 -23.01
N CYS A 52 -29.29 -18.15 -23.40
CA CYS A 52 -27.94 -18.19 -22.80
C CYS A 52 -26.97 -17.14 -23.40
N SER A 53 -27.33 -16.43 -24.44
CA SER A 53 -26.70 -15.19 -24.89
C SER A 53 -27.30 -13.96 -24.19
N LEU A 54 -27.74 -14.07 -22.95
CA LEU A 54 -27.71 -12.94 -22.03
C LEU A 54 -26.24 -12.58 -21.89
N ASN A 55 -25.80 -11.64 -22.75
CA ASN A 55 -24.55 -10.96 -22.61
C ASN A 55 -24.45 -10.52 -21.15
N SER A 56 -23.76 -11.27 -20.32
CA SER A 56 -23.10 -10.68 -19.18
C SER A 56 -22.19 -9.63 -19.79
N SER A 57 -22.69 -8.40 -19.89
CA SER A 57 -21.92 -7.27 -20.35
C SER A 57 -20.73 -7.18 -19.41
N ALA A 58 -19.60 -7.72 -19.87
CA ALA A 58 -18.39 -7.75 -19.08
C ALA A 58 -17.97 -6.31 -18.85
N SER A 59 -17.77 -5.91 -17.61
CA SER A 59 -17.37 -4.55 -17.26
C SER A 59 -16.00 -4.23 -17.84
N GLU A 60 -15.95 -3.24 -18.71
CA GLU A 60 -14.72 -2.75 -19.32
C GLU A 60 -13.99 -1.81 -18.37
N ILE A 61 -12.65 -1.94 -18.26
CA ILE A 61 -11.84 -1.04 -17.43
C ILE A 61 -11.32 0.14 -18.24
N TYR A 62 -11.50 1.34 -17.69
CA TYR A 62 -10.98 2.61 -18.21
C TYR A 62 -9.86 3.09 -17.31
N ILE A 63 -8.74 3.51 -17.92
CA ILE A 63 -7.51 3.87 -17.23
C ILE A 63 -7.05 5.24 -17.69
N GLY A 64 -6.79 6.13 -16.73
CA GLY A 64 -6.13 7.42 -16.96
C GLY A 64 -4.96 7.59 -16.01
N LYS A 65 -4.00 8.42 -16.41
CA LYS A 65 -2.78 8.65 -15.63
C LYS A 65 -2.32 10.08 -15.70
N SER A 66 -1.58 10.50 -14.69
CA SER A 66 -0.88 11.79 -14.70
C SER A 66 0.26 11.78 -13.67
N GLU A 67 1.07 12.82 -13.72
CA GLU A 67 2.12 13.11 -12.75
C GLU A 67 2.11 14.61 -12.45
N ALA A 68 2.34 14.99 -11.19
CA ALA A 68 2.53 16.36 -10.78
C ALA A 68 3.88 16.52 -10.08
N ASN A 69 4.56 17.63 -10.35
CA ASN A 69 5.66 18.09 -9.53
C ASN A 69 5.09 18.72 -8.25
N ILE A 70 5.50 18.19 -7.11
CA ILE A 70 5.13 18.68 -5.77
C ILE A 70 6.34 19.24 -5.01
N SER A 71 7.44 19.52 -5.68
CA SER A 71 8.62 20.11 -5.07
C SER A 71 8.31 21.50 -4.50
N PRO A 72 8.84 21.83 -3.31
CA PRO A 72 8.60 23.13 -2.66
C PRO A 72 9.43 24.26 -3.28
N THR A 73 9.03 25.49 -2.96
CA THR A 73 9.97 26.62 -3.04
C THR A 73 10.95 26.53 -1.88
N LEU A 74 12.22 26.80 -2.13
CA LEU A 74 13.30 26.76 -1.14
C LEU A 74 13.60 28.15 -0.59
N PRO A 75 14.10 28.28 0.65
CA PRO A 75 14.33 27.20 1.63
C PRO A 75 13.02 26.67 2.25
N VAL A 76 13.01 25.42 2.73
CA VAL A 76 11.82 24.80 3.30
C VAL A 76 12.18 23.89 4.49
N ALA A 77 11.32 23.83 5.50
CA ALA A 77 11.43 22.90 6.62
C ALA A 77 11.12 21.46 6.19
N LEU A 78 11.98 20.51 6.55
CA LEU A 78 11.82 19.09 6.27
C LEU A 78 11.20 18.34 7.45
N MET A 79 10.34 17.36 7.13
CA MET A 79 9.72 16.43 8.06
C MET A 79 10.56 15.14 8.22
N GLY A 80 10.27 14.34 9.25
CA GLY A 80 10.72 12.96 9.41
C GLY A 80 11.79 12.73 10.47
N GLN A 81 12.47 13.76 10.99
CA GLN A 81 13.45 13.63 12.07
C GLN A 81 12.99 14.36 13.34
N PHE A 82 13.60 14.08 14.51
CA PHE A 82 13.26 14.76 15.77
C PHE A 82 13.90 16.15 15.94
N ASN A 83 14.73 16.59 14.98
CA ASN A 83 15.31 17.93 14.94
C ASN A 83 14.86 18.65 13.67
N LEU A 84 14.70 19.96 13.76
CA LEU A 84 14.40 20.79 12.61
C LEU A 84 15.54 20.74 11.60
N ARG A 85 15.20 20.55 10.32
CA ARG A 85 16.12 20.67 9.18
C ARG A 85 15.52 21.63 8.17
N ILE A 86 16.32 22.56 7.70
CA ILE A 86 15.95 23.50 6.62
C ILE A 86 16.71 23.10 5.36
N ALA A 87 15.97 22.75 4.31
CA ALA A 87 16.56 22.45 3.01
C ALA A 87 16.74 23.75 2.21
N HIS A 88 17.96 23.99 1.76
CA HIS A 88 18.32 25.06 0.85
C HIS A 88 18.52 24.57 -0.59
N THR A 89 18.58 23.27 -0.79
CA THR A 89 18.77 22.60 -2.08
C THR A 89 17.81 21.43 -2.26
N ALA A 90 17.60 21.04 -3.51
CA ALA A 90 16.87 19.82 -3.88
C ALA A 90 17.81 18.93 -4.70
N ALA A 91 18.05 17.71 -4.23
CA ALA A 91 18.83 16.70 -4.96
C ALA A 91 17.97 16.03 -6.05
N THR A 92 16.68 15.83 -5.77
CA THR A 92 15.73 15.28 -6.73
C THR A 92 14.38 16.02 -6.63
N PRO A 93 13.58 16.07 -7.71
CA PRO A 93 12.19 16.52 -7.59
C PRO A 93 11.38 15.57 -6.73
N LEU A 94 10.35 16.11 -6.06
CA LEU A 94 9.27 15.35 -5.44
C LEU A 94 8.09 15.27 -6.40
N THR A 95 7.45 14.12 -6.50
CA THR A 95 6.33 13.89 -7.43
C THR A 95 5.11 13.31 -6.72
N ALA A 96 3.92 13.61 -7.28
CA ALA A 96 2.70 12.89 -7.04
C ALA A 96 2.30 12.16 -8.32
N ASN A 97 2.21 10.84 -8.26
CA ASN A 97 1.93 9.97 -9.39
C ASN A 97 0.50 9.46 -9.28
N VAL A 98 -0.31 9.63 -10.32
CA VAL A 98 -1.76 9.39 -10.30
C VAL A 98 -2.17 8.35 -11.32
N VAL A 99 -3.00 7.38 -10.89
CA VAL A 99 -3.73 6.45 -11.76
C VAL A 99 -5.20 6.48 -11.39
N ALA A 100 -6.06 6.76 -12.35
CA ALA A 100 -7.51 6.70 -12.22
C ALA A 100 -8.06 5.47 -12.95
N LEU A 101 -8.84 4.67 -12.25
CA LEU A 101 -9.52 3.49 -12.79
C LEU A 101 -11.03 3.66 -12.67
N GLU A 102 -11.75 3.21 -13.68
CA GLU A 102 -13.20 3.14 -13.67
C GLU A 102 -13.65 1.89 -14.42
N SER A 103 -14.57 1.12 -13.82
CA SER A 103 -15.26 0.05 -14.53
C SER A 103 -16.57 0.54 -15.08
N ARG A 104 -16.88 0.14 -16.32
CA ARG A 104 -18.12 0.55 -17.03
C ARG A 104 -18.83 -0.62 -17.68
N GLU A 105 -20.15 -0.50 -17.73
CA GLU A 105 -21.01 -1.29 -18.60
C GLU A 105 -21.62 -0.37 -19.65
N GLY A 106 -21.06 -0.37 -20.85
CA GLY A 106 -21.37 0.62 -21.88
C GLY A 106 -20.99 2.03 -21.41
N THR A 107 -21.97 2.92 -21.26
CA THR A 107 -21.77 4.30 -20.76
C THR A 107 -21.94 4.43 -19.24
N LYS A 108 -22.45 3.38 -18.58
CA LYS A 108 -22.73 3.40 -17.13
C LYS A 108 -21.46 3.11 -16.34
N SER A 109 -21.06 4.04 -15.47
CA SER A 109 -20.05 3.81 -14.45
C SER A 109 -20.56 2.83 -13.39
N LEU A 110 -19.76 1.83 -13.04
CA LEU A 110 -20.07 0.83 -12.01
C LEU A 110 -19.35 1.14 -10.70
N ASP A 111 -18.03 1.30 -10.76
CA ASP A 111 -17.20 1.71 -9.62
C ASP A 111 -15.91 2.36 -10.12
N ALA A 112 -15.20 3.06 -9.21
CA ALA A 112 -13.99 3.79 -9.55
C ALA A 112 -13.01 3.88 -8.38
N VAL A 113 -11.75 4.21 -8.70
CA VAL A 113 -10.72 4.58 -7.74
C VAL A 113 -9.73 5.54 -8.39
N ILE A 114 -9.18 6.45 -7.60
CA ILE A 114 -8.03 7.27 -7.98
C ILE A 114 -6.93 7.04 -6.95
N PHE A 115 -5.83 6.45 -7.39
CA PHE A 115 -4.61 6.29 -6.60
C PHE A 115 -3.67 7.46 -6.81
N VAL A 116 -3.14 8.00 -5.73
CA VAL A 116 -2.13 9.06 -5.74
C VAL A 116 -0.99 8.67 -4.81
N SER A 117 0.17 8.37 -5.38
CA SER A 117 1.39 8.11 -4.62
C SER A 117 2.23 9.38 -4.54
N CYS A 118 2.52 9.87 -3.33
CA CYS A 118 3.18 11.14 -3.07
C CYS A 118 4.53 10.94 -2.39
N ASP A 119 5.56 11.68 -2.84
CA ASP A 119 6.85 11.74 -2.16
C ASP A 119 6.75 12.64 -0.92
N LEU A 120 6.17 12.09 0.13
CA LEU A 120 5.93 12.71 1.44
C LEU A 120 6.27 11.73 2.56
N VAL A 121 6.33 12.21 3.81
CA VAL A 121 6.47 11.34 4.99
C VAL A 121 5.15 10.62 5.29
N TYR A 122 4.04 11.32 5.29
CA TYR A 122 2.67 10.82 5.51
C TYR A 122 1.64 11.78 4.90
N ILE A 123 0.38 11.42 4.91
CA ILE A 123 -0.72 12.25 4.38
C ILE A 123 -1.56 12.80 5.55
N PRO A 124 -1.41 14.08 5.93
CA PRO A 124 -2.24 14.70 6.96
C PRO A 124 -3.73 14.64 6.61
N THR A 125 -4.58 14.33 7.58
CA THR A 125 -6.04 14.23 7.38
C THR A 125 -6.66 15.49 6.76
N PRO A 126 -6.32 16.73 7.19
CA PRO A 126 -6.84 17.95 6.57
C PRO A 126 -6.46 18.07 5.09
N LEU A 127 -5.28 17.61 4.71
CA LEU A 127 -4.76 17.66 3.34
C LEU A 127 -5.62 16.84 2.38
N LEU A 128 -5.94 15.60 2.75
CA LEU A 128 -6.82 14.73 1.95
C LEU A 128 -8.20 15.38 1.76
N SER A 129 -8.76 15.95 2.83
CA SER A 129 -10.04 16.65 2.76
C SER A 129 -10.00 17.87 1.83
N MET A 130 -8.94 18.67 1.87
CA MET A 130 -8.75 19.82 0.97
C MET A 130 -8.68 19.38 -0.50
N ILE A 131 -7.95 18.30 -0.80
CA ILE A 131 -7.85 17.75 -2.16
C ILE A 131 -9.21 17.24 -2.64
N ARG A 132 -9.95 16.49 -1.83
CA ARG A 132 -11.31 16.01 -2.16
C ARG A 132 -12.27 17.16 -2.47
N ILE A 133 -12.22 18.25 -1.69
CA ILE A 133 -13.00 19.47 -1.93
C ILE A 133 -12.61 20.11 -3.27
N GLU A 134 -11.32 20.23 -3.56
CA GLU A 134 -10.85 20.88 -4.79
C GLU A 134 -11.18 20.06 -6.03
N VAL A 135 -11.06 18.73 -5.96
CA VAL A 135 -11.45 17.81 -7.03
C VAL A 135 -12.96 17.85 -7.28
N ALA A 136 -13.79 17.93 -6.23
CA ALA A 136 -15.25 17.99 -6.35
C ALA A 136 -15.74 19.21 -7.15
N LYS A 137 -15.01 20.33 -7.11
CA LYS A 137 -15.33 21.53 -7.90
C LYS A 137 -15.13 21.30 -9.41
N GLN A 138 -14.20 20.42 -9.78
CA GLN A 138 -13.77 20.20 -11.18
C GLN A 138 -14.34 18.91 -11.78
N ILE A 139 -14.73 17.94 -10.94
CA ILE A 139 -15.38 16.68 -11.35
C ILE A 139 -16.71 16.54 -10.59
N PRO A 140 -17.76 17.27 -10.99
CA PRO A 140 -19.07 17.19 -10.34
C PRO A 140 -19.62 15.77 -10.36
N GLY A 141 -20.11 15.30 -9.20
CA GLY A 141 -20.71 13.98 -9.05
C GLY A 141 -19.71 12.82 -8.84
N PHE A 142 -18.40 13.07 -8.87
CA PHE A 142 -17.42 12.07 -8.45
C PHE A 142 -17.44 11.90 -6.92
N ASP A 143 -17.48 10.65 -6.46
CA ASP A 143 -17.38 10.35 -5.02
C ASP A 143 -15.93 10.53 -4.55
N GLY A 144 -15.66 11.64 -3.87
CA GLY A 144 -14.32 11.96 -3.35
C GLY A 144 -13.76 10.92 -2.38
N SER A 145 -14.60 10.09 -1.75
CA SER A 145 -14.12 8.99 -0.90
C SER A 145 -13.34 7.93 -1.69
N LYS A 146 -13.50 7.87 -3.01
CA LYS A 146 -12.78 6.98 -3.91
C LYS A 146 -11.36 7.45 -4.26
N ILE A 147 -10.90 8.58 -3.72
CA ILE A 147 -9.53 9.09 -3.85
C ILE A 147 -8.70 8.55 -2.69
N ILE A 148 -7.62 7.86 -3.02
CA ILE A 148 -6.63 7.29 -2.09
C ILE A 148 -5.31 8.01 -2.29
N LEU A 149 -4.79 8.66 -1.25
CA LEU A 149 -3.43 9.18 -1.22
C LEU A 149 -2.59 8.30 -0.30
N ASN A 150 -1.40 7.91 -0.76
CA ASN A 150 -0.38 7.30 0.09
C ASN A 150 0.95 8.04 -0.02
N ALA A 151 1.76 7.96 1.02
CA ALA A 151 3.11 8.51 1.06
C ALA A 151 4.16 7.43 0.78
N THR A 152 5.28 7.83 0.14
CA THR A 152 6.48 6.98 -0.02
C THR A 152 7.36 6.97 1.23
N HIS A 153 7.02 7.77 2.23
CA HIS A 153 7.71 7.93 3.51
C HIS A 153 9.11 8.52 3.39
N THR A 154 9.36 9.37 2.39
CA THR A 154 10.66 10.06 2.30
C THR A 154 10.79 11.10 3.41
N HIS A 155 11.80 10.93 4.27
CA HIS A 155 12.09 11.83 5.39
C HIS A 155 12.79 13.13 4.97
N THR A 156 12.88 13.38 3.68
CA THR A 156 13.44 14.60 3.08
C THR A 156 12.41 15.37 2.26
N ALA A 157 11.12 15.19 2.60
CA ALA A 157 10.00 15.97 2.09
C ALA A 157 9.62 17.12 3.06
N PRO A 158 8.95 18.17 2.57
CA PRO A 158 8.57 19.31 3.39
C PRO A 158 7.51 18.99 4.45
N VAL A 159 7.49 19.80 5.51
CA VAL A 159 6.40 19.84 6.48
C VAL A 159 5.11 20.34 5.81
N LEU A 160 3.99 19.66 6.04
CA LEU A 160 2.66 19.97 5.48
C LEU A 160 1.61 20.35 6.51
N GLU A 161 1.91 20.19 7.79
CA GLU A 161 1.00 20.57 8.87
C GLU A 161 1.37 21.93 9.43
N ASP A 162 0.38 22.80 9.61
CA ASP A 162 0.54 24.09 10.26
C ASP A 162 0.59 23.95 11.77
N ASN A 163 1.45 24.72 12.38
CA ASN A 163 1.58 24.81 13.81
C ASN A 163 0.53 25.80 14.40
N ILE A 164 -0.76 25.58 14.11
CA ILE A 164 -1.85 26.40 14.64
C ILE A 164 -2.02 26.15 16.14
N ASP A 165 -1.84 24.90 16.54
CA ASP A 165 -1.76 24.45 17.92
C ASP A 165 -0.32 23.99 18.17
N GLU A 166 0.48 24.78 18.85
CA GLU A 166 1.90 24.54 19.13
C GLU A 166 2.19 23.14 19.73
N SER A 167 1.16 22.46 20.22
CA SER A 167 1.27 21.13 20.78
C SER A 167 1.25 19.97 19.78
N SER A 168 0.90 20.22 18.51
CA SER A 168 0.75 19.18 17.49
C SER A 168 1.99 18.96 16.63
N PHE A 169 3.02 19.79 16.77
CA PHE A 169 4.19 19.80 15.91
C PHE A 169 5.49 19.45 16.62
N LEU A 170 6.37 18.76 15.87
CA LEU A 170 7.71 18.40 16.34
C LEU A 170 8.71 19.55 16.26
N TYR A 171 8.37 20.66 15.57
CA TYR A 171 9.33 21.73 15.28
C TYR A 171 8.78 23.13 15.53
N GLN A 172 9.68 24.04 15.93
CA GLN A 172 9.46 25.48 15.82
C GLN A 172 10.07 25.96 14.49
N ILE A 173 9.24 26.17 13.47
CA ILE A 173 9.71 26.57 12.14
C ILE A 173 9.90 28.10 12.11
N PRO A 174 11.07 28.63 11.70
CA PRO A 174 11.29 30.06 11.55
C PRO A 174 10.28 30.67 10.59
N ARG A 175 9.74 31.85 10.94
CA ARG A 175 8.81 32.58 10.08
C ARG A 175 9.49 33.30 8.93
N ASP A 176 10.72 33.75 9.15
CA ASP A 176 11.51 34.50 8.17
C ASP A 176 12.53 33.61 7.47
N GLY A 177 12.69 33.83 6.17
CA GLY A 177 13.70 33.14 5.36
C GLY A 177 13.40 31.65 5.05
N VAL A 178 12.21 31.16 5.38
CA VAL A 178 11.75 29.79 5.11
C VAL A 178 10.36 29.84 4.49
N THR A 179 10.12 29.03 3.48
CA THR A 179 8.78 28.93 2.85
C THR A 179 7.73 28.54 3.89
N PRO A 180 6.66 29.30 4.08
CA PRO A 180 5.61 28.99 5.02
C PRO A 180 4.96 27.62 4.70
N VAL A 181 4.66 26.84 5.71
CA VAL A 181 3.97 25.53 5.57
C VAL A 181 2.65 25.67 4.81
N SER A 182 1.88 26.72 5.12
CA SER A 182 0.61 27.02 4.43
C SER A 182 0.78 27.29 2.94
N ALA A 183 1.85 27.98 2.53
CA ALA A 183 2.14 28.24 1.11
C ALA A 183 2.47 26.95 0.37
N TYR A 184 3.31 26.09 0.96
CA TYR A 184 3.60 24.78 0.35
C TYR A 184 2.35 23.88 0.31
N ARG A 185 1.53 23.87 1.35
CA ARG A 185 0.27 23.12 1.38
C ARG A 185 -0.68 23.52 0.26
N LEU A 186 -0.85 24.83 0.00
CA LEU A 186 -1.69 25.31 -1.09
C LEU A 186 -1.16 24.88 -2.46
N LEU A 187 0.15 24.98 -2.70
CA LEU A 187 0.80 24.49 -3.91
C LEU A 187 0.55 22.99 -4.11
N PHE A 188 0.76 22.20 -3.05
CA PHE A 188 0.55 20.76 -3.08
C PHE A 188 -0.89 20.40 -3.42
N VAL A 189 -1.87 20.98 -2.71
CA VAL A 189 -3.30 20.72 -2.94
C VAL A 189 -3.69 21.03 -4.38
N LYS A 190 -3.28 22.20 -4.88
CA LYS A 190 -3.55 22.59 -6.26
C LYS A 190 -2.96 21.60 -7.27
N ASN A 191 -1.67 21.32 -7.18
CA ASN A 191 -0.98 20.48 -8.17
C ASN A 191 -1.50 19.05 -8.15
N VAL A 192 -1.81 18.49 -6.98
CA VAL A 192 -2.37 17.14 -6.85
C VAL A 192 -3.81 17.09 -7.35
N ALA A 193 -4.66 18.07 -7.02
CA ALA A 193 -6.03 18.13 -7.52
C ALA A 193 -6.05 18.23 -9.05
N ASP A 194 -5.24 19.11 -9.65
CA ASP A 194 -5.11 19.24 -11.11
C ASP A 194 -4.65 17.93 -11.77
N ALA A 195 -3.70 17.22 -11.15
CA ALA A 195 -3.25 15.92 -11.63
C ALA A 195 -4.35 14.86 -11.55
N ILE A 196 -5.11 14.82 -10.47
CA ILE A 196 -6.27 13.93 -10.31
C ILE A 196 -7.29 14.19 -11.43
N VAL A 197 -7.64 15.44 -11.65
CA VAL A 197 -8.59 15.84 -12.71
C VAL A 197 -8.07 15.44 -14.10
N LYS A 198 -6.79 15.66 -14.36
CA LYS A 198 -6.15 15.26 -15.62
C LYS A 198 -6.20 13.75 -15.83
N ALA A 199 -5.84 12.97 -14.82
CA ALA A 199 -5.91 11.51 -14.89
C ALA A 199 -7.35 11.03 -15.10
N TRP A 200 -8.31 11.59 -14.36
CA TRP A 200 -9.71 11.27 -14.51
C TRP A 200 -10.25 11.55 -15.90
N ASN A 201 -9.96 12.71 -16.48
CA ASN A 201 -10.45 13.11 -17.78
C ASN A 201 -9.76 12.40 -18.97
N SER A 202 -8.56 11.87 -18.76
CA SER A 202 -7.80 11.13 -19.79
C SER A 202 -8.09 9.63 -19.82
N ARG A 203 -9.05 9.12 -19.02
CA ARG A 203 -9.38 7.69 -19.00
C ARG A 203 -9.83 7.20 -20.37
N SER A 204 -9.27 6.08 -20.76
CA SER A 204 -9.63 5.35 -21.97
C SER A 204 -9.64 3.84 -21.70
N PRO A 205 -10.29 3.04 -22.54
CA PRO A 205 -10.26 1.59 -22.40
C PRO A 205 -8.83 1.06 -22.29
N GLY A 206 -8.63 0.10 -21.38
CA GLY A 206 -7.33 -0.47 -21.12
C GLY A 206 -7.40 -1.87 -20.57
N SER A 207 -6.31 -2.33 -20.01
CA SER A 207 -6.21 -3.62 -19.30
C SER A 207 -5.28 -3.52 -18.10
N VAL A 208 -5.44 -4.46 -17.19
CA VAL A 208 -4.61 -4.59 -15.98
C VAL A 208 -4.01 -5.98 -15.93
N SER A 209 -2.77 -6.08 -15.48
CA SER A 209 -2.15 -7.33 -15.07
C SER A 209 -1.45 -7.13 -13.73
N TRP A 210 -1.20 -8.22 -13.01
CA TRP A 210 -0.53 -8.19 -11.71
C TRP A 210 0.48 -9.32 -11.61
N GLY A 211 1.46 -9.15 -10.75
CA GLY A 211 2.47 -10.16 -10.53
C GLY A 211 3.23 -9.96 -9.22
N LEU A 212 3.84 -11.03 -8.78
CA LEU A 212 4.62 -11.15 -7.56
C LEU A 212 6.04 -11.57 -7.89
N ASN A 213 7.03 -10.94 -7.25
CA ASN A 213 8.42 -11.37 -7.25
C ASN A 213 9.03 -11.14 -5.85
N ARG A 214 10.35 -11.21 -5.73
CA ARG A 214 11.08 -10.99 -4.49
C ARG A 214 12.23 -10.03 -4.68
N VAL A 215 12.43 -9.17 -3.67
CA VAL A 215 13.50 -8.19 -3.67
C VAL A 215 14.06 -8.00 -2.26
N ALA A 216 15.34 -8.25 -2.06
CA ALA A 216 16.00 -8.05 -0.76
C ALA A 216 16.38 -6.57 -0.58
N VAL A 217 15.39 -5.74 -0.27
CA VAL A 217 15.51 -4.30 0.01
C VAL A 217 15.12 -3.99 1.44
N PRO A 218 13.96 -4.47 1.98
CA PRO A 218 13.61 -4.23 3.37
C PRO A 218 14.40 -5.13 4.31
N TYR A 219 14.77 -4.58 5.45
CA TYR A 219 15.39 -5.28 6.58
C TYR A 219 14.65 -4.95 7.87
N ASN A 220 14.41 -5.95 8.73
CA ASN A 220 13.86 -5.67 10.05
C ASN A 220 14.87 -4.88 10.88
N ARG A 221 14.43 -3.71 11.40
CA ARG A 221 15.29 -2.74 12.09
C ARG A 221 15.27 -2.84 13.61
N ARG A 222 14.62 -3.86 14.17
CA ARG A 222 14.43 -4.03 15.62
C ARG A 222 15.33 -5.13 16.16
N ALA A 223 16.40 -4.74 16.86
CA ALA A 223 17.35 -5.65 17.51
C ALA A 223 16.86 -6.04 18.90
N SER A 224 16.70 -7.34 19.15
CA SER A 224 16.29 -7.92 20.44
C SER A 224 17.49 -8.43 21.22
N TYR A 225 17.45 -8.26 22.55
CA TYR A 225 18.54 -8.54 23.44
C TYR A 225 18.19 -9.59 24.50
N ALA A 226 19.20 -10.18 25.11
CA ALA A 226 19.07 -11.25 26.11
C ALA A 226 18.26 -10.84 27.35
N ASN A 227 18.13 -9.55 27.65
CA ASN A 227 17.30 -9.00 28.72
C ASN A 227 15.83 -8.76 28.32
N ASN A 228 15.39 -9.30 27.18
CA ASN A 228 14.04 -9.15 26.61
C ASN A 228 13.68 -7.70 26.17
N THR A 229 14.66 -6.80 26.04
CA THR A 229 14.42 -5.48 25.44
C THR A 229 14.64 -5.53 23.94
N THR A 230 13.99 -4.61 23.22
CA THR A 230 14.20 -4.42 21.77
C THR A 230 14.47 -2.95 21.49
N THR A 231 15.42 -2.68 20.60
CA THR A 231 15.81 -1.31 20.21
C THR A 231 15.80 -1.17 18.69
N MET A 232 15.08 -0.17 18.18
CA MET A 232 15.16 0.19 16.77
C MET A 232 16.59 0.67 16.45
N TYR A 233 17.17 0.13 15.39
CA TYR A 233 18.58 0.36 15.02
C TYR A 233 19.58 0.03 16.15
N GLY A 234 19.22 -0.91 17.00
CA GLY A 234 20.07 -1.36 18.10
C GLY A 234 21.37 -2.03 17.60
N LYS A 235 22.41 -2.01 18.43
CA LYS A 235 23.69 -2.63 18.10
C LYS A 235 23.57 -4.15 17.97
N THR A 236 24.03 -4.71 16.86
CA THR A 236 24.05 -6.15 16.59
C THR A 236 25.41 -6.81 16.79
N ASN A 237 26.45 -6.01 17.06
CA ASN A 237 27.84 -6.45 17.25
C ASN A 237 28.24 -6.49 18.73
N VAL A 238 27.28 -6.81 19.62
CA VAL A 238 27.47 -6.91 21.06
C VAL A 238 27.02 -8.29 21.56
N PRO A 239 27.63 -8.84 22.64
CA PRO A 239 27.27 -10.18 23.15
C PRO A 239 25.81 -10.33 23.56
N GLU A 240 25.16 -9.25 23.98
CA GLU A 240 23.76 -9.21 24.43
C GLU A 240 22.78 -9.31 23.27
N PHE A 241 23.18 -9.06 22.01
CA PHE A 241 22.32 -9.18 20.84
C PHE A 241 21.89 -10.64 20.65
N HIS A 242 20.58 -10.86 20.56
CA HIS A 242 20.00 -12.19 20.48
C HIS A 242 19.47 -12.48 19.07
N ASN A 243 18.61 -11.61 18.55
CA ASN A 243 18.01 -11.78 17.20
C ASN A 243 17.42 -10.45 16.69
N LEU A 244 17.05 -10.42 15.42
CA LEU A 244 16.11 -9.43 14.90
C LEU A 244 14.69 -9.85 15.32
N GLU A 245 13.85 -8.86 15.67
CA GLU A 245 12.55 -9.15 16.32
C GLU A 245 11.56 -9.83 15.37
N GLY A 246 11.53 -9.43 14.10
CA GLY A 246 10.51 -9.84 13.14
C GLY A 246 11.06 -10.37 11.83
N TYR A 247 10.12 -10.69 10.93
CA TYR A 247 10.37 -11.12 9.57
C TYR A 247 10.84 -9.94 8.70
N GLU A 248 11.58 -10.24 7.63
CA GLU A 248 11.92 -9.30 6.56
C GLU A 248 11.04 -9.63 5.35
N ASP A 249 10.09 -8.76 5.02
CA ASP A 249 9.17 -9.00 3.90
C ASP A 249 9.82 -8.58 2.59
N HIS A 250 10.35 -9.56 1.87
CA HIS A 250 11.01 -9.38 0.59
C HIS A 250 10.08 -9.50 -0.62
N ASP A 251 8.78 -9.63 -0.43
CA ASP A 251 7.85 -9.66 -1.54
C ASP A 251 7.76 -8.29 -2.22
N ILE A 252 7.69 -8.30 -3.55
CA ILE A 252 7.41 -7.14 -4.39
C ILE A 252 6.18 -7.44 -5.23
N ASN A 253 5.11 -6.69 -4.97
CA ASN A 253 3.87 -6.80 -5.71
C ASN A 253 3.80 -5.70 -6.77
N SER A 254 3.37 -6.03 -7.97
CA SER A 254 3.27 -5.06 -9.07
C SER A 254 1.92 -5.15 -9.78
N LEU A 255 1.32 -3.98 -10.04
CA LEU A 255 0.21 -3.82 -10.99
C LEU A 255 0.74 -3.11 -12.24
N PHE A 256 0.33 -3.59 -13.41
CA PHE A 256 0.67 -3.01 -14.70
C PHE A 256 -0.61 -2.55 -15.38
N PHE A 257 -0.61 -1.30 -15.88
CA PHE A 257 -1.74 -0.66 -16.53
C PHE A 257 -1.42 -0.42 -17.99
N TRP A 258 -2.24 -0.96 -18.85
CA TRP A 258 -2.03 -0.97 -20.30
C TRP A 258 -3.11 -0.15 -21.00
N ASN A 259 -2.77 0.55 -22.06
CA ASN A 259 -3.77 1.16 -22.92
C ASN A 259 -4.43 0.11 -23.83
N LYS A 260 -5.41 0.52 -24.62
CA LYS A 260 -6.16 -0.39 -25.51
C LYS A 260 -5.28 -1.06 -26.59
N GLU A 261 -4.16 -0.45 -26.94
CA GLU A 261 -3.17 -0.96 -27.89
C GLU A 261 -2.20 -1.96 -27.23
N GLY A 262 -2.29 -2.19 -25.93
CA GLY A 262 -1.40 -3.09 -25.17
C GLY A 262 -0.03 -2.45 -24.86
N LYS A 263 0.09 -1.12 -24.93
CA LYS A 263 1.27 -0.39 -24.46
C LYS A 263 1.15 -0.16 -22.95
N LEU A 264 2.22 -0.45 -22.19
CA LEU A 264 2.32 -0.12 -20.79
C LEU A 264 2.33 1.41 -20.60
N ILE A 265 1.42 1.94 -19.77
CA ILE A 265 1.26 3.38 -19.53
C ILE A 265 1.50 3.77 -18.08
N ALA A 266 1.25 2.85 -17.14
CA ALA A 266 1.54 3.07 -15.74
C ALA A 266 1.80 1.75 -15.01
N MET A 267 2.40 1.82 -13.82
CA MET A 267 2.54 0.70 -12.90
C MET A 267 2.48 1.18 -11.45
N SER A 268 2.04 0.29 -10.56
CA SER A 268 2.20 0.44 -9.12
C SER A 268 3.12 -0.65 -8.60
N ILE A 269 4.05 -0.28 -7.75
CA ILE A 269 5.05 -1.17 -7.16
C ILE A 269 4.91 -1.07 -5.65
N ASP A 270 4.61 -2.19 -5.00
CA ASP A 270 4.42 -2.32 -3.56
C ASP A 270 5.59 -3.11 -2.95
N VAL A 271 6.36 -2.44 -2.09
CA VAL A 271 7.53 -2.99 -1.39
C VAL A 271 7.42 -2.63 0.08
N ALA A 272 7.61 -3.59 0.98
CA ALA A 272 7.55 -3.37 2.43
C ALA A 272 8.80 -2.62 2.96
N CYS A 273 9.16 -1.51 2.31
CA CYS A 273 10.35 -0.71 2.62
C CYS A 273 10.06 0.79 2.52
N PRO A 274 10.20 1.55 3.63
CA PRO A 274 10.04 2.99 3.61
C PRO A 274 11.20 3.66 2.85
N ALA A 275 10.94 4.80 2.21
CA ALA A 275 11.94 5.59 1.50
C ALA A 275 12.81 6.39 2.50
N GLN A 276 13.72 5.70 3.18
CA GLN A 276 14.51 6.24 4.29
C GLN A 276 16.03 6.08 4.13
N GLU A 277 16.52 5.79 2.93
CA GLU A 277 17.98 5.59 2.74
C GLU A 277 18.77 6.88 2.98
N VAL A 278 18.20 8.03 2.64
CA VAL A 278 18.83 9.34 2.84
C VAL A 278 18.11 10.20 3.89
N GLU A 279 17.40 9.58 4.81
CA GLU A 279 16.52 10.22 5.80
C GLU A 279 17.17 11.33 6.65
N GLY A 280 18.49 11.27 6.88
CA GLY A 280 19.23 12.25 7.67
C GLY A 280 19.70 13.49 6.91
N ARG A 281 19.54 13.56 5.58
CA ARG A 281 20.02 14.69 4.77
C ARG A 281 19.14 15.94 4.94
N SER A 282 19.75 17.12 4.74
CA SER A 282 19.06 18.42 4.80
C SER A 282 18.84 19.01 3.40
N GLU A 283 18.47 18.18 2.44
CA GLU A 283 18.11 18.56 1.07
C GLU A 283 16.80 17.85 0.67
N VAL A 284 16.00 18.46 -0.19
CA VAL A 284 14.77 17.83 -0.70
C VAL A 284 15.14 16.64 -1.58
N ASN A 285 14.55 15.46 -1.31
CA ASN A 285 14.89 14.22 -2.02
C ASN A 285 13.73 13.22 -1.96
N ALA A 286 13.40 12.59 -3.08
CA ALA A 286 12.41 11.50 -3.18
C ALA A 286 12.99 10.12 -2.79
N ASP A 287 14.20 10.10 -2.23
CA ASP A 287 14.91 8.87 -1.84
C ASP A 287 15.05 7.87 -3.00
N TYR A 288 15.13 6.58 -2.75
CA TYR A 288 15.33 5.55 -3.77
C TYR A 288 14.20 5.48 -4.83
N TRP A 289 13.03 6.06 -4.58
CA TRP A 289 11.95 6.09 -5.58
C TRP A 289 12.29 6.95 -6.79
N HIS A 290 13.14 7.99 -6.64
CA HIS A 290 13.58 8.76 -7.79
C HIS A 290 14.39 7.92 -8.80
N PRO A 291 15.51 7.28 -8.44
CA PRO A 291 16.25 6.44 -9.37
C PRO A 291 15.44 5.22 -9.86
N VAL A 292 14.53 4.64 -9.06
CA VAL A 292 13.60 3.59 -9.53
C VAL A 292 12.74 4.10 -10.67
N ARG A 293 12.08 5.25 -10.51
CA ARG A 293 11.22 5.84 -11.55
C ARG A 293 12.01 6.18 -12.81
N MET A 294 13.20 6.76 -12.66
CA MET A 294 14.03 7.14 -13.81
C MET A 294 14.46 5.91 -14.62
N ALA A 295 14.93 4.85 -13.97
CA ALA A 295 15.34 3.62 -14.64
C ALA A 295 14.17 2.90 -15.33
N LEU A 296 12.97 2.89 -14.71
CA LEU A 296 11.78 2.32 -15.33
C LEU A 296 11.27 3.15 -16.52
N LYS A 297 11.33 4.49 -16.43
CA LYS A 297 11.01 5.39 -17.56
C LYS A 297 11.98 5.20 -18.72
N GLU A 298 13.26 5.03 -18.46
CA GLU A 298 14.26 4.73 -19.50
C GLU A 298 13.94 3.41 -20.23
N LYS A 299 13.51 2.37 -19.50
CA LYS A 299 13.23 1.05 -20.08
C LYS A 299 11.89 0.94 -20.79
N PHE A 300 10.84 1.56 -20.26
CA PHE A 300 9.46 1.39 -20.74
C PHE A 300 8.88 2.65 -21.41
N GLY A 301 9.63 3.74 -21.41
CA GLY A 301 9.29 5.01 -22.05
C GLY A 301 9.09 6.15 -21.04
N ASN A 302 9.55 7.35 -21.43
CA ASN A 302 9.56 8.54 -20.57
C ASN A 302 8.19 8.98 -20.08
N ASP A 303 7.12 8.56 -20.76
CA ASP A 303 5.74 8.86 -20.40
C ASP A 303 5.13 7.86 -19.38
N LEU A 304 5.90 6.89 -18.90
CA LEU A 304 5.46 5.93 -17.90
C LEU A 304 5.19 6.64 -16.57
N THR A 305 4.02 6.37 -15.95
CA THR A 305 3.70 6.79 -14.58
C THR A 305 3.97 5.64 -13.62
N VAL A 306 4.76 5.88 -12.55
CA VAL A 306 5.15 4.86 -11.57
C VAL A 306 4.72 5.28 -10.17
N LEU A 307 3.77 4.56 -9.60
CA LEU A 307 3.32 4.73 -8.22
C LEU A 307 4.18 3.87 -7.29
N GLY A 308 4.83 4.49 -6.32
CA GLY A 308 5.52 3.80 -5.23
C GLY A 308 4.55 3.56 -4.08
N TRP A 309 4.30 2.31 -3.76
CA TRP A 309 3.54 1.91 -2.58
C TRP A 309 4.46 1.29 -1.55
N ILE A 310 4.13 1.47 -0.28
CA ILE A 310 4.86 0.85 0.81
C ILE A 310 3.96 -0.18 1.45
N GLY A 311 4.41 -1.43 1.47
CA GLY A 311 3.80 -2.53 2.19
C GLY A 311 3.81 -2.30 3.71
N ALA A 312 3.34 -3.28 4.49
CA ALA A 312 3.45 -3.21 5.94
C ALA A 312 4.92 -3.21 6.36
N ALA A 313 5.44 -2.07 6.79
CA ALA A 313 6.86 -1.81 6.99
C ALA A 313 7.21 -1.00 8.26
N GLY A 314 6.31 -0.95 9.26
CA GLY A 314 6.55 -0.19 10.49
C GLY A 314 7.77 -0.64 11.28
N ASP A 315 8.20 -1.88 11.10
CA ASP A 315 9.41 -2.48 11.67
C ASP A 315 10.53 -2.73 10.64
N GLN A 316 10.36 -2.26 9.40
CA GLN A 316 11.33 -2.42 8.31
C GLN A 316 12.08 -1.12 8.00
N SER A 317 13.19 -1.25 7.25
CA SER A 317 14.04 -0.15 6.82
C SER A 317 14.94 -0.60 5.65
N PRO A 318 15.41 0.30 4.79
CA PRO A 318 16.48 -0.02 3.83
C PRO A 318 17.84 -0.23 4.50
N HIS A 319 18.00 0.15 5.79
CA HIS A 319 19.28 0.11 6.49
C HIS A 319 19.60 -1.29 7.02
N ILE A 320 20.74 -1.83 6.59
CA ILE A 320 21.23 -3.14 7.02
C ILE A 320 21.62 -3.10 8.49
N MET A 321 21.12 -4.05 9.29
CA MET A 321 21.44 -4.15 10.71
C MET A 321 22.76 -4.88 11.00
N TYR A 322 23.15 -5.85 10.16
CA TYR A 322 24.38 -6.64 10.27
C TYR A 322 25.01 -6.80 8.89
N ARG A 323 26.19 -7.40 8.75
CA ARG A 323 26.93 -7.54 7.48
C ARG A 323 27.36 -6.22 6.83
N LYS A 324 27.34 -5.11 7.56
CA LYS A 324 27.60 -3.75 7.02
C LYS A 324 28.89 -3.65 6.21
N ALA A 325 30.01 -4.17 6.74
CA ALA A 325 31.32 -4.11 6.07
C ALA A 325 31.34 -4.91 4.74
N ALA A 326 30.67 -6.06 4.67
CA ALA A 326 30.60 -6.85 3.45
C ALA A 326 29.78 -6.13 2.37
N ASP A 327 28.67 -5.52 2.78
CA ASP A 327 27.78 -4.77 1.93
C ASP A 327 28.44 -3.48 1.40
N GLU A 328 29.06 -2.70 2.26
CA GLU A 328 29.86 -1.50 1.90
C GLU A 328 30.98 -1.85 0.90
N ARG A 329 31.64 -3.00 1.12
CA ARG A 329 32.65 -3.50 0.17
C ARG A 329 32.05 -3.75 -1.21
N MET A 330 30.84 -4.35 -1.30
CA MET A 330 30.17 -4.62 -2.57
C MET A 330 29.75 -3.33 -3.27
N LEU A 331 29.17 -2.37 -2.56
CA LEU A 331 28.84 -1.05 -3.11
C LEU A 331 30.08 -0.34 -3.68
N LYS A 332 31.19 -0.35 -2.93
CA LYS A 332 32.45 0.22 -3.39
C LYS A 332 32.98 -0.45 -4.65
N LEU A 333 32.96 -1.79 -4.72
CA LEU A 333 33.44 -2.56 -5.87
C LEU A 333 32.57 -2.33 -7.11
N SER A 334 31.26 -2.15 -6.94
CA SER A 334 30.31 -1.89 -8.03
C SER A 334 30.22 -0.40 -8.39
N ASN A 335 30.91 0.49 -7.66
CA ASN A 335 30.82 1.94 -7.81
C ASN A 335 29.38 2.46 -7.75
N LYS A 336 28.61 1.98 -6.76
CA LYS A 336 27.19 2.32 -6.55
C LYS A 336 26.98 2.97 -5.19
N THR A 337 26.01 3.87 -5.12
CA THR A 337 25.40 4.27 -3.85
C THR A 337 24.40 3.19 -3.39
N ARG A 338 23.99 3.26 -2.14
CA ARG A 338 22.93 2.39 -1.63
C ARG A 338 21.59 2.61 -2.38
N MET A 339 21.26 3.86 -2.69
CA MET A 339 20.05 4.16 -3.49
C MET A 339 20.10 3.52 -4.87
N ASP A 340 21.28 3.52 -5.54
CA ASP A 340 21.45 2.88 -6.84
C ASP A 340 21.25 1.35 -6.74
N ASP A 341 21.82 0.72 -5.71
CA ASP A 341 21.67 -0.72 -5.45
C ASP A 341 20.21 -1.11 -5.18
N ILE A 342 19.51 -0.34 -4.36
CA ILE A 342 18.08 -0.52 -4.09
C ILE A 342 17.27 -0.40 -5.40
N ALA A 343 17.52 0.67 -6.15
CA ALA A 343 16.82 0.92 -7.41
C ALA A 343 17.05 -0.20 -8.42
N GLU A 344 18.27 -0.66 -8.59
CA GLU A 344 18.60 -1.77 -9.50
C GLU A 344 17.88 -3.06 -9.11
N ARG A 345 17.83 -3.40 -7.82
CA ARG A 345 17.13 -4.59 -7.31
C ARG A 345 15.63 -4.50 -7.59
N VAL A 346 15.00 -3.36 -7.27
CA VAL A 346 13.57 -3.14 -7.51
C VAL A 346 13.26 -3.21 -9.00
N VAL A 347 14.03 -2.50 -9.83
CA VAL A 347 13.85 -2.48 -11.30
C VAL A 347 14.02 -3.86 -11.90
N SER A 348 15.03 -4.63 -11.49
CA SER A 348 15.25 -5.99 -11.97
C SER A 348 14.09 -6.92 -11.65
N ALA A 349 13.58 -6.87 -10.41
CA ALA A 349 12.44 -7.67 -9.99
C ALA A 349 11.16 -7.30 -10.77
N VAL A 350 10.93 -5.99 -11.00
CA VAL A 350 9.79 -5.51 -11.82
C VAL A 350 9.91 -5.96 -13.26
N GLU A 351 11.11 -5.92 -13.87
CA GLU A 351 11.34 -6.40 -15.24
C GLU A 351 11.08 -7.90 -15.40
N GLU A 352 11.50 -8.70 -14.44
CA GLU A 352 11.22 -10.15 -14.45
C GLU A 352 9.72 -10.41 -14.34
N THR A 353 9.05 -9.71 -13.45
CA THR A 353 7.58 -9.77 -13.31
C THR A 353 6.89 -9.36 -14.61
N TYR A 354 7.29 -8.23 -15.19
CA TYR A 354 6.75 -7.73 -16.46
C TYR A 354 6.88 -8.77 -17.58
N LYS A 355 8.06 -9.39 -17.75
CA LYS A 355 8.28 -10.43 -18.78
C LYS A 355 7.30 -11.59 -18.64
N THR A 356 6.93 -11.93 -17.41
CA THR A 356 6.00 -13.02 -17.09
C THR A 356 4.56 -12.63 -17.39
N VAL A 357 4.11 -11.44 -16.97
CA VAL A 357 2.69 -11.07 -16.97
C VAL A 357 2.26 -10.19 -18.15
N LYS A 358 3.18 -9.74 -19.02
CA LYS A 358 2.86 -8.82 -20.11
C LYS A 358 1.79 -9.31 -21.10
N ASN A 359 1.59 -10.62 -21.21
CA ASN A 359 0.56 -11.24 -22.05
C ASN A 359 -0.69 -11.65 -21.25
N ASP A 360 -0.68 -11.52 -19.92
CA ASP A 360 -1.77 -11.86 -19.02
C ASP A 360 -2.59 -10.62 -18.67
N GLN A 361 -3.17 -9.97 -19.70
CA GLN A 361 -3.85 -8.70 -19.59
C GLN A 361 -5.38 -8.88 -19.51
N TYR A 362 -5.99 -8.34 -18.48
CA TYR A 362 -7.43 -8.39 -18.22
C TYR A 362 -8.10 -7.07 -18.60
N ARG A 363 -8.93 -7.06 -19.64
CA ARG A 363 -9.71 -5.89 -20.10
C ARG A 363 -11.08 -5.82 -19.42
N ASN A 364 -11.66 -6.98 -19.22
CA ASN A 364 -12.97 -7.16 -18.59
C ASN A 364 -12.73 -7.74 -17.20
N LEU A 365 -12.82 -6.91 -16.19
CA LEU A 365 -12.58 -7.34 -14.81
C LEU A 365 -13.55 -6.65 -13.84
N GLN A 366 -13.78 -7.30 -12.72
CA GLN A 366 -14.57 -6.73 -11.64
C GLN A 366 -13.72 -5.71 -10.87
N LEU A 367 -14.19 -4.46 -10.80
CA LEU A 367 -13.70 -3.42 -9.92
C LEU A 367 -14.74 -3.17 -8.84
N ILE A 368 -14.38 -3.37 -7.59
CA ILE A 368 -15.24 -3.09 -6.43
C ILE A 368 -14.38 -2.34 -5.41
N HIS A 369 -14.78 -1.13 -5.07
CA HIS A 369 -14.09 -0.30 -4.09
C HIS A 369 -14.98 -0.03 -2.88
N LYS A 370 -14.66 -0.64 -1.75
CA LYS A 370 -15.28 -0.37 -0.45
C LYS A 370 -14.42 0.61 0.35
N VAL A 371 -15.08 1.63 0.88
CA VAL A 371 -14.49 2.61 1.80
C VAL A 371 -15.23 2.50 3.12
N GLU A 372 -14.52 2.36 4.21
CA GLU A 372 -15.13 2.25 5.52
C GLU A 372 -14.34 3.03 6.57
N LYS A 373 -15.07 3.73 7.44
CA LYS A 373 -14.53 4.29 8.67
C LYS A 373 -14.72 3.29 9.80
N ILE A 374 -13.62 2.90 10.40
CA ILE A 374 -13.61 1.95 11.51
C ILE A 374 -13.10 2.63 12.78
N LYS A 375 -13.55 2.12 13.92
CA LYS A 375 -13.07 2.55 15.24
C LYS A 375 -12.14 1.51 15.81
N LEU A 376 -10.98 1.95 16.22
CA LEU A 376 -9.94 1.14 16.82
C LEU A 376 -9.72 1.61 18.26
N PRO A 377 -9.60 0.73 19.26
CA PRO A 377 -9.34 1.15 20.62
C PRO A 377 -7.99 1.86 20.72
N VAL A 378 -7.97 3.02 21.39
CA VAL A 378 -6.72 3.72 21.67
C VAL A 378 -5.85 2.87 22.60
N ARG A 379 -4.54 3.00 22.47
CA ARG A 379 -3.60 2.40 23.39
C ARG A 379 -3.80 2.98 24.79
N ILE A 380 -4.09 2.15 25.76
CA ILE A 380 -4.21 2.56 27.16
C ILE A 380 -2.81 2.89 27.70
N ILE A 381 -2.67 4.12 28.18
CA ILE A 381 -1.46 4.64 28.81
C ILE A 381 -1.56 4.36 30.30
N THR A 382 -0.55 3.70 30.85
CA THR A 382 -0.46 3.41 32.27
C THR A 382 -0.08 4.65 33.08
N LYS A 383 -0.41 4.66 34.39
CA LYS A 383 0.03 5.75 35.28
C LYS A 383 1.56 5.90 35.30
N LYS A 384 2.30 4.79 35.19
CA LYS A 384 3.76 4.81 35.11
C LYS A 384 4.23 5.52 33.84
N GLU A 385 3.72 5.17 32.67
CA GLU A 385 4.06 5.83 31.38
C GLU A 385 3.72 7.32 31.40
N TYR A 386 2.61 7.70 32.03
CA TYR A 386 2.23 9.10 32.25
C TYR A 386 3.27 9.85 33.08
N GLU A 387 3.64 9.33 34.27
CA GLU A 387 4.60 9.98 35.17
C GLU A 387 6.00 10.07 34.55
N GLU A 388 6.47 9.02 33.89
CA GLU A 388 7.73 9.02 33.16
C GLU A 388 7.72 10.06 32.01
N SER A 389 6.63 10.14 31.26
CA SER A 389 6.46 11.12 30.19
C SER A 389 6.42 12.55 30.73
N LYS A 390 5.77 12.77 31.89
CA LYS A 390 5.71 14.06 32.53
C LYS A 390 7.08 14.59 32.92
N ILE A 391 7.94 13.73 33.49
CA ILE A 391 9.33 14.08 33.85
C ILE A 391 10.08 14.57 32.61
N VAL A 392 10.09 13.77 31.54
CA VAL A 392 10.82 14.11 30.31
C VAL A 392 10.30 15.39 29.66
N ARG A 393 8.97 15.58 29.62
CA ARG A 393 8.33 16.81 29.10
C ARG A 393 8.74 18.05 29.91
N ASP A 394 8.68 17.95 31.26
CA ASP A 394 8.97 19.06 32.17
C ASP A 394 10.47 19.45 32.11
N GLU A 395 11.37 18.48 32.02
CA GLU A 395 12.81 18.70 31.83
C GLU A 395 13.08 19.41 30.48
N ALA A 396 12.46 18.96 29.39
CA ALA A 396 12.62 19.59 28.08
C ALA A 396 12.08 21.04 28.08
N ALA A 397 10.92 21.27 28.69
CA ALA A 397 10.34 22.61 28.81
C ALA A 397 11.22 23.56 29.66
N ALA A 398 11.81 23.07 30.76
CA ALA A 398 12.71 23.84 31.61
C ALA A 398 14.01 24.21 30.87
N LEU A 399 14.55 23.31 30.04
CA LEU A 399 15.74 23.59 29.21
C LEU A 399 15.46 24.68 28.17
N ILE A 400 14.30 24.65 27.50
CA ILE A 400 13.87 25.67 26.54
C ILE A 400 13.65 27.00 27.24
N ALA A 401 13.02 27.01 28.42
CA ALA A 401 12.79 28.23 29.20
C ALA A 401 14.10 28.89 29.64
N LYS A 402 15.13 28.10 29.94
CA LYS A 402 16.47 28.59 30.34
C LYS A 402 17.27 29.10 29.15
N ASP A 403 17.19 28.44 28.00
CA ASP A 403 17.87 28.80 26.76
C ASP A 403 16.94 28.52 25.56
N PRO A 404 16.32 29.53 24.95
CA PRO A 404 15.46 29.34 23.79
C PRO A 404 16.13 28.60 22.61
N LYS A 405 17.45 28.64 22.48
CA LYS A 405 18.17 27.87 21.44
C LYS A 405 18.12 26.36 21.67
N ALA A 406 17.83 25.93 22.90
CA ALA A 406 17.63 24.52 23.19
C ALA A 406 16.35 23.95 22.52
N ALA A 407 15.46 24.81 22.02
CA ALA A 407 14.24 24.39 21.32
C ALA A 407 14.55 23.49 20.12
N ASP A 408 15.62 23.73 19.37
CA ASP A 408 16.02 22.92 18.21
C ASP A 408 16.17 21.42 18.56
N GLN A 409 16.53 21.11 19.82
CA GLN A 409 16.76 19.75 20.30
C GLN A 409 15.67 19.23 21.25
N GLN A 410 15.01 20.15 21.99
CA GLN A 410 14.12 19.78 23.08
C GLN A 410 12.62 19.91 22.73
N TYR A 411 12.29 20.70 21.70
CA TYR A 411 10.87 20.94 21.36
C TYR A 411 10.13 19.67 20.98
N ALA A 412 10.72 18.84 20.11
CA ALA A 412 10.16 17.55 19.74
C ALA A 412 9.94 16.63 20.96
N LYS A 413 10.86 16.60 21.92
CA LYS A 413 10.67 15.85 23.17
C LYS A 413 9.52 16.41 23.98
N MET A 414 9.48 17.73 24.18
CA MET A 414 8.44 18.40 24.96
C MET A 414 7.06 18.09 24.41
N THR A 415 6.87 18.22 23.10
CA THR A 415 5.56 17.99 22.45
C THR A 415 5.19 16.51 22.40
N TRP A 416 6.12 15.63 22.04
CA TRP A 416 5.89 14.21 21.89
C TRP A 416 5.56 13.50 23.22
N PHE A 417 6.28 13.85 24.29
CA PHE A 417 5.95 13.37 25.63
C PHE A 417 4.73 14.10 26.23
N GLY A 418 4.51 15.38 25.85
CA GLY A 418 3.33 16.13 26.23
C GLY A 418 2.03 15.55 25.65
N ASP A 419 2.07 14.98 24.45
CA ASP A 419 0.94 14.29 23.84
C ASP A 419 0.48 13.06 24.66
N VAL A 420 1.42 12.31 25.23
CA VAL A 420 1.10 11.18 26.13
C VAL A 420 0.27 11.63 27.32
N LEU A 421 0.56 12.80 27.89
CA LEU A 421 -0.19 13.33 29.05
C LEU A 421 -1.62 13.66 28.65
N LYS A 422 -1.82 14.33 27.52
CA LYS A 422 -3.15 14.64 26.97
C LYS A 422 -3.96 13.37 26.71
N ARG A 423 -3.34 12.37 26.06
CA ARG A 423 -4.00 11.10 25.76
C ARG A 423 -4.36 10.30 27.01
N TYR A 424 -3.52 10.31 28.04
CA TYR A 424 -3.83 9.69 29.34
C TYR A 424 -5.08 10.30 29.97
N GLU A 425 -5.20 11.63 29.95
CA GLU A 425 -6.36 12.35 30.49
C GLU A 425 -7.65 12.09 29.70
N GLN A 426 -7.52 11.84 28.40
CA GLN A 426 -8.63 11.67 27.47
C GLN A 426 -9.04 10.21 27.21
N GLN A 427 -8.20 9.22 27.50
CA GLN A 427 -8.40 7.83 27.09
C GLN A 427 -9.72 7.19 27.55
N ASN A 428 -10.31 7.66 28.66
CA ASN A 428 -11.59 7.16 29.16
C ASN A 428 -12.80 7.86 28.50
N THR A 429 -12.62 9.07 27.99
CA THR A 429 -13.67 9.86 27.32
C THR A 429 -13.64 9.69 25.81
N ASN A 430 -12.45 9.45 25.25
CA ASN A 430 -12.21 9.22 23.83
C ASN A 430 -11.49 7.87 23.65
N PRO A 431 -12.19 6.72 23.87
CA PRO A 431 -11.56 5.40 23.88
C PRO A 431 -11.25 4.88 22.46
N ASP A 432 -11.80 5.50 21.45
CA ASP A 432 -11.71 5.05 20.05
C ASP A 432 -10.93 6.04 19.19
N TYR A 433 -10.12 5.49 18.30
CA TYR A 433 -9.47 6.18 17.19
C TYR A 433 -10.18 5.83 15.88
N GLU A 434 -10.77 6.81 15.20
CA GLU A 434 -11.42 6.59 13.92
C GLU A 434 -10.41 6.64 12.78
N THR A 435 -10.45 5.67 11.88
CA THR A 435 -9.60 5.60 10.68
C THR A 435 -10.41 5.17 9.46
N GLU A 436 -10.09 5.73 8.30
CA GLU A 436 -10.64 5.30 7.01
C GLU A 436 -9.76 4.18 6.44
N ILE A 437 -10.39 3.09 6.00
CA ILE A 437 -9.74 2.01 5.28
C ILE A 437 -10.39 1.83 3.90
N HIS A 438 -9.58 1.46 2.93
CA HIS A 438 -10.05 1.09 1.60
C HIS A 438 -9.71 -0.37 1.34
N VAL A 439 -10.68 -1.11 0.79
CA VAL A 439 -10.47 -2.45 0.26
C VAL A 439 -11.00 -2.45 -1.17
N LEU A 440 -10.13 -2.71 -2.11
CA LEU A 440 -10.41 -2.60 -3.53
C LEU A 440 -10.09 -3.91 -4.24
N ARG A 441 -11.10 -4.53 -4.86
CA ARG A 441 -10.94 -5.68 -5.74
C ARG A 441 -10.71 -5.23 -7.17
N ILE A 442 -9.66 -5.76 -7.81
CA ILE A 442 -9.37 -5.59 -9.25
C ILE A 442 -9.19 -7.00 -9.82
N GLY A 443 -10.25 -7.57 -10.41
CA GLY A 443 -10.24 -8.96 -10.86
C GLY A 443 -10.04 -9.94 -9.70
N ASP A 444 -8.93 -10.66 -9.72
CA ASP A 444 -8.56 -11.61 -8.66
C ASP A 444 -7.45 -11.04 -7.72
N ALA A 445 -7.06 -9.79 -7.90
CA ALA A 445 -6.21 -9.05 -6.96
C ALA A 445 -7.04 -8.18 -6.01
N VAL A 446 -6.49 -7.89 -4.82
CA VAL A 446 -7.06 -6.95 -3.86
C VAL A 446 -5.99 -5.99 -3.35
N ILE A 447 -6.35 -4.70 -3.20
CA ILE A 447 -5.54 -3.67 -2.57
C ILE A 447 -6.24 -3.26 -1.28
N CYS A 448 -5.51 -3.31 -0.16
CA CYS A 448 -5.99 -2.91 1.16
C CYS A 448 -5.14 -1.74 1.67
N THR A 449 -5.76 -0.64 2.09
CA THR A 449 -5.01 0.50 2.61
C THR A 449 -5.21 0.69 4.10
N ASN A 450 -4.24 1.29 4.75
CA ASN A 450 -4.32 1.78 6.12
C ASN A 450 -3.46 3.03 6.28
N GLN A 451 -3.73 3.80 7.33
CA GLN A 451 -2.99 5.04 7.58
C GLN A 451 -1.71 4.89 8.40
N PHE A 452 -1.47 3.69 8.98
CA PHE A 452 -0.40 3.47 9.95
C PHE A 452 0.95 3.22 9.30
N GLU A 453 2.03 3.37 10.08
CA GLU A 453 3.26 2.63 9.91
C GLU A 453 3.03 1.22 10.48
N LEU A 454 2.41 0.38 9.66
CA LEU A 454 1.90 -0.94 10.04
C LEU A 454 3.04 -1.94 10.17
N PHE A 455 3.16 -2.64 11.30
CA PHE A 455 4.15 -3.69 11.44
C PHE A 455 3.88 -4.85 10.48
N THR A 456 4.96 -5.43 9.95
CA THR A 456 4.97 -6.47 8.92
C THR A 456 4.04 -7.65 9.24
N ASP A 457 3.99 -8.11 10.48
CA ASP A 457 3.13 -9.22 10.91
C ASP A 457 1.65 -9.00 10.61
N TYR A 458 1.15 -7.77 10.68
CA TYR A 458 -0.25 -7.47 10.35
C TYR A 458 -0.51 -7.59 8.85
N GLY A 459 0.44 -7.13 8.02
CA GLY A 459 0.38 -7.30 6.56
C GLY A 459 0.33 -8.77 6.18
N ILE A 460 1.23 -9.58 6.73
CA ILE A 460 1.27 -11.04 6.53
C ILE A 460 -0.06 -11.69 6.94
N ARG A 461 -0.65 -11.28 8.08
CA ARG A 461 -1.96 -11.82 8.53
C ARG A 461 -3.09 -11.50 7.56
N ILE A 462 -3.10 -10.30 6.95
CA ILE A 462 -4.08 -9.92 5.92
C ILE A 462 -3.87 -10.79 4.68
N GLN A 463 -2.63 -10.87 4.18
CA GLN A 463 -2.29 -11.64 2.97
C GLN A 463 -2.60 -13.13 3.15
N ALA A 464 -2.19 -13.73 4.26
CA ALA A 464 -2.38 -15.16 4.54
C ALA A 464 -3.87 -15.57 4.68
N ARG A 465 -4.75 -14.64 5.07
CA ARG A 465 -6.18 -14.89 5.26
C ARG A 465 -7.03 -14.42 4.08
N SER A 466 -6.44 -13.72 3.14
CA SER A 466 -7.13 -13.19 1.96
C SER A 466 -7.58 -14.30 1.02
N LYS A 467 -8.77 -14.14 0.43
CA LYS A 467 -9.29 -15.00 -0.65
C LYS A 467 -8.84 -14.56 -2.05
N ALA A 468 -8.20 -13.39 -2.14
CA ALA A 468 -7.65 -12.91 -3.40
C ALA A 468 -6.46 -13.78 -3.83
N LEU A 469 -6.26 -13.90 -5.14
CA LEU A 469 -5.07 -14.54 -5.69
C LEU A 469 -3.79 -13.79 -5.30
N GLN A 470 -3.87 -12.44 -5.29
CA GLN A 470 -2.79 -11.57 -4.85
C GLN A 470 -3.32 -10.41 -4.01
N THR A 471 -2.64 -10.11 -2.90
CA THR A 471 -3.07 -9.06 -1.94
C THR A 471 -1.96 -8.06 -1.75
N PHE A 472 -2.26 -6.81 -2.07
CA PHE A 472 -1.43 -5.64 -1.79
C PHE A 472 -1.87 -5.03 -0.47
N VAL A 473 -0.92 -4.70 0.40
CA VAL A 473 -1.18 -3.99 1.66
C VAL A 473 -0.44 -2.67 1.61
N VAL A 474 -1.16 -1.57 1.43
CA VAL A 474 -0.57 -0.23 1.28
C VAL A 474 -0.75 0.55 2.57
N GLN A 475 0.35 0.85 3.25
CA GLN A 475 0.38 1.68 4.45
C GLN A 475 0.49 3.18 4.13
N LEU A 476 0.41 4.03 5.18
CA LEU A 476 0.56 5.49 5.09
C LEU A 476 -0.41 6.16 4.11
N ALA A 477 -1.61 5.58 4.00
CA ALA A 477 -2.74 6.24 3.32
C ALA A 477 -3.49 7.18 4.28
N GLY A 478 -2.74 7.98 5.05
CA GLY A 478 -3.23 8.90 6.08
C GLY A 478 -2.11 9.46 6.95
N PRO A 479 -2.44 9.98 8.15
CA PRO A 479 -1.53 10.78 8.98
C PRO A 479 -0.33 10.02 9.58
N GLY A 480 -0.31 8.70 9.53
CA GLY A 480 0.78 7.91 10.08
C GLY A 480 0.80 7.88 11.62
N THR A 481 1.11 6.77 12.16
CA THR A 481 1.55 6.47 13.54
C THR A 481 1.88 4.99 13.54
N TYR A 482 2.81 4.56 14.40
CA TYR A 482 3.12 3.13 14.43
C TYR A 482 1.93 2.32 14.94
N LEU A 483 1.71 1.17 14.31
CA LEU A 483 0.81 0.13 14.83
C LEU A 483 1.63 -1.12 15.11
N ALA A 484 2.16 -1.18 16.33
CA ALA A 484 3.07 -2.22 16.78
C ALA A 484 2.32 -3.47 17.24
N THR A 485 2.97 -4.63 17.08
CA THR A 485 2.46 -5.90 17.61
C THR A 485 2.59 -5.96 19.12
N GLU A 486 1.82 -6.83 19.77
CA GLU A 486 1.93 -7.09 21.21
C GLU A 486 3.36 -7.51 21.61
N LYS A 487 4.02 -8.33 20.77
CA LYS A 487 5.41 -8.73 20.96
C LYS A 487 6.34 -7.52 21.01
N ALA A 488 6.19 -6.59 20.06
CA ALA A 488 6.99 -5.39 19.99
C ALA A 488 6.73 -4.44 21.17
N ILE A 489 5.47 -4.29 21.59
CA ILE A 489 5.11 -3.49 22.77
C ILE A 489 5.79 -4.05 24.03
N ARG A 490 5.83 -5.36 24.22
CA ARG A 490 6.55 -5.99 25.34
C ARG A 490 8.07 -5.77 25.28
N GLY A 491 8.65 -5.78 24.07
CA GLY A 491 10.09 -5.52 23.87
C GLY A 491 10.47 -4.05 24.04
N GLY A 492 9.51 -3.15 23.87
CA GLY A 492 9.72 -1.70 23.93
C GLY A 492 10.48 -1.16 22.71
N GLY A 493 11.12 0.00 22.89
CA GLY A 493 11.85 0.71 21.84
C GLY A 493 10.96 1.62 20.99
N TYR A 494 11.58 2.55 20.24
CA TYR A 494 10.95 3.72 19.62
C TYR A 494 9.61 3.43 18.92
N SER A 495 9.51 2.51 18.00
CA SER A 495 8.28 2.26 17.23
C SER A 495 7.18 1.51 18.03
N ALA A 496 7.44 1.13 19.28
CA ALA A 496 6.53 0.34 20.10
C ALA A 496 6.22 0.95 21.48
N VAL A 497 6.77 2.12 21.80
CA VAL A 497 6.45 2.86 23.05
C VAL A 497 5.14 3.63 22.92
N CYS A 498 4.55 4.03 24.05
CA CYS A 498 3.24 4.72 24.05
C CYS A 498 3.26 6.06 23.29
N GLN A 499 4.40 6.74 23.24
CA GLN A 499 4.57 7.97 22.47
C GLN A 499 4.39 7.75 20.95
N SER A 500 4.79 6.58 20.44
CA SER A 500 4.75 6.24 19.02
C SER A 500 3.45 5.61 18.56
N ASN A 501 2.64 5.07 19.50
CA ASN A 501 1.44 4.29 19.20
C ASN A 501 0.19 4.96 19.79
N ILE A 502 -0.69 5.48 18.92
CA ILE A 502 -2.01 5.97 19.34
C ILE A 502 -2.96 4.80 19.55
N VAL A 503 -2.88 3.78 18.70
CA VAL A 503 -3.69 2.56 18.73
C VAL A 503 -2.88 1.41 19.30
N GLY A 504 -3.50 0.57 20.15
CA GLY A 504 -2.87 -0.62 20.71
C GLY A 504 -2.87 -1.83 19.77
N SER A 505 -2.24 -2.91 20.19
CA SER A 505 -2.19 -4.18 19.41
C SER A 505 -3.56 -4.80 19.17
N GLU A 506 -4.52 -4.58 20.06
CA GLU A 506 -5.93 -4.98 19.91
C GLU A 506 -6.57 -4.29 18.69
N GLY A 507 -6.28 -2.99 18.53
CA GLY A 507 -6.71 -2.24 17.35
C GLY A 507 -6.07 -2.77 16.06
N GLY A 508 -4.81 -3.22 16.12
CA GLY A 508 -4.15 -3.92 15.02
C GLY A 508 -4.87 -5.20 14.62
N GLN A 509 -5.33 -6.00 15.58
CA GLN A 509 -6.12 -7.20 15.32
C GLN A 509 -7.48 -6.86 14.68
N ILE A 510 -8.17 -5.84 15.18
CA ILE A 510 -9.45 -5.37 14.62
C ILE A 510 -9.27 -4.89 13.17
N LEU A 511 -8.20 -4.14 12.89
CA LEU A 511 -7.86 -3.70 11.53
C LEU A 511 -7.71 -4.89 10.58
N VAL A 512 -6.93 -5.92 10.97
CA VAL A 512 -6.75 -7.14 10.19
C VAL A 512 -8.08 -7.85 9.96
N ASP A 513 -8.85 -8.08 11.02
CA ASP A 513 -10.10 -8.84 10.95
C ASP A 513 -11.14 -8.12 10.08
N ARG A 514 -11.24 -6.79 10.20
CA ARG A 514 -12.18 -6.01 9.39
C ARG A 514 -11.77 -5.99 7.91
N THR A 515 -10.48 -5.81 7.63
CA THR A 515 -9.94 -5.85 6.26
C THR A 515 -10.23 -7.22 5.60
N VAL A 516 -9.91 -8.32 6.28
CA VAL A 516 -10.18 -9.68 5.77
C VAL A 516 -11.68 -9.90 5.56
N LYS A 517 -12.52 -9.44 6.47
CA LYS A 517 -13.98 -9.53 6.32
C LYS A 517 -14.49 -8.79 5.08
N LEU A 518 -13.97 -7.58 4.79
CA LEU A 518 -14.32 -6.84 3.59
C LEU A 518 -13.88 -7.58 2.31
N ILE A 519 -12.71 -8.22 2.33
CA ILE A 519 -12.27 -9.09 1.24
C ILE A 519 -13.26 -10.25 1.06
N ASP A 520 -13.61 -10.96 2.13
CA ASP A 520 -14.54 -12.08 2.09
C ASP A 520 -15.91 -11.69 1.51
N GLU A 521 -16.42 -10.53 1.90
CA GLU A 521 -17.68 -9.98 1.38
C GLU A 521 -17.62 -9.73 -0.15
N MET A 522 -16.48 -9.24 -0.67
CA MET A 522 -16.29 -9.01 -2.11
C MET A 522 -16.21 -10.32 -2.90
N TRP A 523 -15.65 -11.37 -2.34
CA TRP A 523 -15.59 -12.71 -2.97
C TRP A 523 -16.87 -13.50 -2.84
N ALA A 524 -17.77 -13.11 -1.91
CA ALA A 524 -19.11 -13.69 -1.80
C ALA A 524 -20.09 -13.16 -2.87
N ILE A 525 -19.80 -12.03 -3.51
CA ILE A 525 -20.58 -11.49 -4.64
C ILE A 525 -20.35 -12.43 -5.82
N LYS A 526 -21.38 -13.22 -6.18
CA LYS A 526 -21.32 -14.11 -7.35
C LYS A 526 -21.05 -13.29 -8.61
N LYS A 527 -20.15 -13.83 -9.46
CA LYS A 527 -19.82 -13.27 -10.79
C LYS A 527 -21.04 -13.22 -11.67
#